data_bd2ba06d3f5bddcd66a65d538b83dd88
#
_entry.id   bd2ba06d3f5bddcd66a65d538b83dd88
#
_cell.length_a   1.000
_cell.length_b   1.000
_cell.length_c   1.000
_cell.angle_alpha   90.00
_cell.angle_beta   90.00
_cell.angle_gamma   90.00
#
_symmetry.space_group_name_H-M   'P 1'
#
loop_
_entity.id
_entity.type
_entity.pdbx_description
1 polymer ?
#
loop_
_entity_poly.entity_id
_entity_poly.type
_entity_poly.pdbx_seq_one_letter_code
_entity_poly.pdbx_strand_id
1 'polypeptide(L)'
;MTFEYNPKEVKTDYPVLPNGEYESEVVDAVQTVSKTSGNDMIKLVLCLYGNEGEQVRVYDYIVNPTALWKLKSICRCCDIKFDGILDEQLLIGRRMRVLTKVEPEREVDGKTYSERNSIVKYVSGLGKQTTVTDP
;
A
#
# COMPACT_ATOMS: atom_id res chain seq x y z
N MET A 1 21.49 31.83 -19.29
CA MET A 1 22.31 30.72 -18.78
C MET A 1 21.48 29.46 -18.75
N THR A 2 22.01 28.39 -19.26
CA THR A 2 21.32 27.09 -19.26
C THR A 2 21.94 26.18 -18.21
N PHE A 3 21.11 25.35 -17.59
CA PHE A 3 21.57 24.35 -16.65
C PHE A 3 21.54 22.98 -17.36
N GLU A 4 22.71 22.42 -17.55
CA GLU A 4 22.84 21.13 -18.23
C GLU A 4 22.86 20.00 -17.20
N TYR A 5 22.14 18.96 -17.47
CA TYR A 5 22.06 17.79 -16.60
C TYR A 5 21.85 16.53 -17.44
N ASN A 6 22.23 15.39 -16.87
CA ASN A 6 21.97 14.11 -17.49
C ASN A 6 20.70 13.51 -16.85
N PRO A 7 19.61 13.42 -17.60
CA PRO A 7 18.37 12.90 -17.04
C PRO A 7 18.43 11.43 -16.61
N LYS A 8 19.45 10.69 -17.11
CA LYS A 8 19.65 9.30 -16.71
C LYS A 8 20.29 9.14 -15.33
N GLU A 9 20.85 10.22 -14.79
CA GLU A 9 21.45 10.21 -13.46
C GLU A 9 20.47 10.47 -12.35
N VAL A 10 19.22 10.75 -12.70
CA VAL A 10 18.18 10.95 -11.69
C VAL A 10 17.84 9.60 -11.07
N LYS A 11 18.23 9.43 -9.84
CA LYS A 11 17.78 8.29 -9.06
C LYS A 11 16.34 8.54 -8.67
N THR A 12 15.57 7.46 -8.50
CA THR A 12 14.17 7.56 -8.11
C THR A 12 14.00 8.50 -6.94
N ASP A 13 13.15 9.47 -7.11
CA ASP A 13 12.85 10.45 -6.05
C ASP A 13 11.96 9.91 -4.96
N TYR A 14 11.53 8.66 -5.07
CA TYR A 14 10.63 8.06 -4.09
C TYR A 14 11.46 7.45 -2.97
N PRO A 15 11.27 7.92 -1.73
CA PRO A 15 11.97 7.28 -0.63
C PRO A 15 11.52 5.83 -0.50
N VAL A 16 12.46 4.99 -0.12
CA VAL A 16 12.20 3.57 0.16
C VAL A 16 12.58 3.34 1.62
N LEU A 17 11.64 2.82 2.40
CA LEU A 17 11.87 2.53 3.79
C LEU A 17 12.54 1.17 3.95
N PRO A 18 13.44 1.00 4.92
CA PRO A 18 14.02 -0.31 5.22
C PRO A 18 12.95 -1.34 5.56
N ASN A 19 13.28 -2.62 5.40
CA ASN A 19 12.39 -3.69 5.84
C ASN A 19 11.99 -3.48 7.30
N GLY A 20 10.73 -3.64 7.61
CA GLY A 20 10.25 -3.49 8.98
C GLY A 20 8.76 -3.25 9.06
N GLU A 21 8.30 -2.97 10.28
CA GLU A 21 6.91 -2.62 10.53
C GLU A 21 6.75 -1.12 10.58
N TYR A 22 5.68 -0.66 9.95
CA TYR A 22 5.36 0.77 9.91
C TYR A 22 3.87 0.98 10.10
N GLU A 23 3.51 2.15 10.61
CA GLU A 23 2.11 2.59 10.58
C GLU A 23 1.75 2.94 9.15
N SER A 24 0.52 2.65 8.77
CA SER A 24 0.00 2.96 7.46
C SER A 24 -1.42 3.47 7.54
N GLU A 25 -1.83 4.17 6.49
CA GLU A 25 -3.20 4.62 6.33
C GLU A 25 -3.66 4.25 4.93
N VAL A 26 -4.88 3.74 4.82
CA VAL A 26 -5.49 3.50 3.51
C VAL A 26 -5.96 4.85 2.97
N VAL A 27 -5.34 5.31 1.91
CA VAL A 27 -5.67 6.60 1.29
C VAL A 27 -6.62 6.46 0.12
N ASP A 28 -6.69 5.27 -0.47
CA ASP A 28 -7.65 4.98 -1.54
C ASP A 28 -7.92 3.48 -1.63
N ALA A 29 -9.12 3.14 -2.10
CA ALA A 29 -9.52 1.75 -2.33
C ALA A 29 -10.50 1.73 -3.50
N VAL A 30 -10.14 1.01 -4.56
CA VAL A 30 -10.92 0.99 -5.79
C VAL A 30 -11.16 -0.44 -6.24
N GLN A 31 -12.42 -0.76 -6.54
CA GLN A 31 -12.73 -2.03 -7.18
C GLN A 31 -12.40 -1.94 -8.65
N THR A 32 -11.77 -2.98 -9.15
CA THR A 32 -11.38 -3.07 -10.56
C THR A 32 -11.27 -4.54 -10.95
N VAL A 33 -10.72 -4.81 -12.11
CA VAL A 33 -10.54 -6.16 -12.61
C VAL A 33 -9.06 -6.39 -12.88
N SER A 34 -8.57 -7.56 -12.46
CA SER A 34 -7.19 -7.94 -12.71
C SER A 34 -6.96 -8.12 -14.21
N LYS A 35 -5.93 -7.47 -14.74
CA LYS A 35 -5.59 -7.56 -16.17
C LYS A 35 -5.08 -8.94 -16.55
N THR A 36 -4.49 -9.66 -15.62
CA THR A 36 -3.91 -10.98 -15.90
C THR A 36 -4.93 -12.10 -15.79
N SER A 37 -5.83 -12.03 -14.81
CA SER A 37 -6.78 -13.12 -14.55
C SER A 37 -8.22 -12.80 -14.93
N GLY A 38 -8.57 -11.52 -15.10
CA GLY A 38 -9.94 -11.12 -15.32
C GLY A 38 -10.82 -11.18 -14.06
N ASN A 39 -10.24 -11.52 -12.91
CA ASN A 39 -10.98 -11.62 -11.65
C ASN A 39 -11.18 -10.25 -11.01
N ASP A 40 -12.24 -10.14 -10.21
CA ASP A 40 -12.48 -8.94 -9.43
C ASP A 40 -11.32 -8.67 -8.47
N MET A 41 -10.99 -7.41 -8.29
CA MET A 41 -9.82 -7.01 -7.53
C MET A 41 -10.09 -5.68 -6.83
N ILE A 42 -9.50 -5.52 -5.65
CA ILE A 42 -9.45 -4.22 -4.98
C ILE A 42 -8.01 -3.73 -5.06
N LYS A 43 -7.84 -2.53 -5.58
CA LYS A 43 -6.54 -1.85 -5.55
C LYS A 43 -6.53 -0.96 -4.33
N LEU A 44 -5.60 -1.20 -3.43
CA LEU A 44 -5.39 -0.38 -2.24
C LEU A 44 -4.20 0.53 -2.45
N VAL A 45 -4.35 1.75 -2.05
CA VAL A 45 -3.24 2.70 -1.95
C VAL A 45 -3.06 3.02 -0.48
N LEU A 46 -1.88 2.72 0.04
CA LEU A 46 -1.55 2.99 1.43
C LEU A 46 -0.44 4.01 1.50
N CYS A 47 -0.46 4.81 2.56
CA CYS A 47 0.65 5.69 2.89
C CYS A 47 1.35 5.08 4.10
N LEU A 48 2.64 4.75 3.96
CA LEU A 48 3.47 4.29 5.06
C LEU A 48 4.10 5.51 5.73
N TYR A 49 4.15 5.48 7.05
CA TYR A 49 4.79 6.53 7.82
C TYR A 49 6.10 6.02 8.41
N GLY A 50 7.21 6.56 7.93
CA GLY A 50 8.53 6.22 8.42
C GLY A 50 8.85 6.88 9.76
N ASN A 51 9.92 6.43 10.39
CA ASN A 51 10.30 6.88 11.72
C ASN A 51 10.83 8.32 11.75
N GLU A 52 11.23 8.84 10.59
CA GLU A 52 11.75 10.20 10.47
C GLU A 52 10.81 11.12 9.72
N GLY A 53 9.53 10.78 9.71
CA GLY A 53 8.51 11.60 9.06
C GLY A 53 8.32 11.33 7.57
N GLU A 54 8.99 10.31 7.04
CA GLU A 54 8.80 9.95 5.63
C GLU A 54 7.38 9.47 5.38
N GLN A 55 6.86 9.80 4.21
CA GLN A 55 5.57 9.32 3.75
C GLN A 55 5.78 8.61 2.42
N VAL A 56 5.50 7.32 2.38
CA VAL A 56 5.75 6.50 1.20
C VAL A 56 4.45 5.84 0.76
N ARG A 57 4.08 6.02 -0.50
CA ARG A 57 2.91 5.36 -1.06
C ARG A 57 3.26 3.95 -1.47
N VAL A 58 2.36 3.03 -1.12
CA VAL A 58 2.49 1.61 -1.46
C VAL A 58 1.17 1.16 -2.05
N TYR A 59 1.26 0.33 -3.07
CA TYR A 59 0.09 -0.23 -3.73
C TYR A 59 0.00 -1.71 -3.37
N ASP A 60 -1.19 -2.16 -3.00
CA ASP A 60 -1.46 -3.57 -2.77
C ASP A 60 -2.72 -3.98 -3.53
N TYR A 61 -2.75 -5.22 -4.00
CA TYR A 61 -3.82 -5.70 -4.83
C TYR A 61 -4.44 -6.94 -4.18
N ILE A 62 -5.75 -6.91 -4.00
CA ILE A 62 -6.49 -8.02 -3.42
C ILE A 62 -7.32 -8.64 -4.53
N VAL A 63 -6.80 -9.72 -5.11
CA VAL A 63 -7.46 -10.42 -6.22
C VAL A 63 -8.36 -11.51 -5.64
N ASN A 64 -9.62 -11.53 -6.07
CA ASN A 64 -10.57 -12.55 -5.69
C ASN A 64 -10.40 -13.77 -6.62
N PRO A 65 -10.34 -15.01 -6.14
CA PRO A 65 -10.33 -15.42 -4.73
C PRO A 65 -8.93 -15.63 -4.13
N THR A 66 -7.87 -15.49 -4.92
CA THR A 66 -6.51 -15.93 -4.54
C THR A 66 -5.92 -15.16 -3.38
N ALA A 67 -6.31 -13.92 -3.19
CA ALA A 67 -5.80 -13.07 -2.13
C ALA A 67 -6.84 -12.72 -1.06
N LEU A 68 -7.88 -13.51 -0.91
CA LEU A 68 -8.90 -13.27 0.12
C LEU A 68 -8.34 -13.37 1.53
N TRP A 69 -7.25 -14.10 1.71
CA TRP A 69 -6.56 -14.14 3.01
C TRP A 69 -6.06 -12.76 3.44
N LYS A 70 -5.64 -11.92 2.48
CA LYS A 70 -5.27 -10.54 2.77
C LYS A 70 -6.48 -9.74 3.22
N LEU A 71 -7.60 -9.90 2.52
CA LEU A 71 -8.83 -9.20 2.86
C LEU A 71 -9.30 -9.57 4.26
N LYS A 72 -9.21 -10.85 4.61
CA LYS A 72 -9.55 -11.32 5.95
C LYS A 72 -8.69 -10.63 7.01
N SER A 73 -7.38 -10.53 6.76
CA SER A 73 -6.47 -9.84 7.68
C SER A 73 -6.78 -8.36 7.81
N ILE A 74 -7.08 -7.70 6.70
CA ILE A 74 -7.45 -6.28 6.69
C ILE A 74 -8.74 -6.05 7.45
N CYS A 75 -9.75 -6.87 7.21
CA CYS A 75 -11.02 -6.77 7.92
C CYS A 75 -10.85 -6.96 9.43
N ARG A 76 -10.00 -7.90 9.82
CA ARG A 76 -9.67 -8.10 11.24
C ARG A 76 -9.02 -6.85 11.83
N CYS A 77 -8.05 -6.26 11.12
CA CYS A 77 -7.37 -5.05 11.58
C CYS A 77 -8.31 -3.84 11.65
N CYS A 78 -9.29 -3.78 10.77
CA CYS A 78 -10.22 -2.64 10.70
C CYS A 78 -11.51 -2.87 11.47
N ASP A 79 -11.66 -4.02 12.13
CA ASP A 79 -12.90 -4.38 12.82
C ASP A 79 -14.12 -4.33 11.90
N ILE A 80 -13.94 -4.89 10.70
CA ILE A 80 -14.97 -5.00 9.68
C ILE A 80 -15.32 -6.47 9.52
N LYS A 81 -16.60 -6.78 9.39
CA LYS A 81 -17.04 -8.16 9.22
C LYS A 81 -16.51 -8.74 7.90
N PHE A 82 -16.04 -9.97 7.96
CA PHE A 82 -15.63 -10.72 6.78
C PHE A 82 -16.74 -11.74 6.48
N ASP A 83 -17.83 -11.25 5.88
CA ASP A 83 -19.06 -12.03 5.70
C ASP A 83 -19.48 -12.21 4.24
N GLY A 84 -18.58 -11.91 3.32
CA GLY A 84 -18.82 -12.09 1.88
C GLY A 84 -19.18 -10.82 1.14
N ILE A 85 -19.46 -9.73 1.84
CA ILE A 85 -19.77 -8.44 1.25
C ILE A 85 -18.90 -7.36 1.88
N LEU A 86 -18.22 -6.60 1.05
CA LEU A 86 -17.40 -5.48 1.51
C LEU A 86 -17.67 -4.24 0.68
N ASP A 87 -17.94 -3.14 1.38
CA ASP A 87 -17.89 -1.82 0.77
C ASP A 87 -16.46 -1.30 0.94
N GLU A 88 -15.73 -1.19 -0.15
CA GLU A 88 -14.33 -0.79 -0.12
C GLU A 88 -14.13 0.62 0.42
N GLN A 89 -15.16 1.46 0.36
CA GLN A 89 -15.11 2.80 0.92
C GLN A 89 -14.91 2.79 2.43
N LEU A 90 -15.30 1.71 3.10
CA LEU A 90 -15.09 1.56 4.53
C LEU A 90 -13.61 1.43 4.91
N LEU A 91 -12.78 1.05 3.96
CA LEU A 91 -11.33 0.88 4.18
C LEU A 91 -10.60 2.23 4.18
N ILE A 92 -11.12 3.22 3.48
CA ILE A 92 -10.44 4.50 3.34
C ILE A 92 -10.38 5.22 4.68
N GLY A 93 -9.19 5.70 5.02
CA GLY A 93 -8.93 6.36 6.31
C GLY A 93 -8.56 5.42 7.44
N ARG A 94 -8.66 4.11 7.23
CA ARG A 94 -8.27 3.14 8.26
C ARG A 94 -6.76 3.12 8.40
N ARG A 95 -6.30 2.98 9.62
CA ARG A 95 -4.88 2.91 9.93
C ARG A 95 -4.55 1.54 10.45
N MET A 96 -3.44 1.02 9.98
CA MET A 96 -2.98 -0.33 10.33
C MET A 96 -1.48 -0.34 10.44
N ARG A 97 -0.98 -1.22 11.30
CA ARG A 97 0.43 -1.52 11.35
C ARG A 97 0.70 -2.63 10.34
N VAL A 98 1.66 -2.43 9.48
CA VAL A 98 1.97 -3.37 8.41
C VAL A 98 3.44 -3.75 8.43
N LEU A 99 3.74 -4.98 8.05
CA LEU A 99 5.09 -5.44 7.83
C LEU A 99 5.42 -5.27 6.36
N THR A 100 6.53 -4.62 6.06
CA THR A 100 6.94 -4.34 4.70
C THR A 100 8.32 -4.88 4.39
N LYS A 101 8.58 -5.05 3.11
CA LYS A 101 9.91 -5.38 2.62
C LYS A 101 10.23 -4.51 1.42
N VAL A 102 11.52 -4.41 1.10
CA VAL A 102 11.99 -3.72 -0.08
C VAL A 102 12.04 -4.71 -1.24
N GLU A 103 11.32 -4.38 -2.30
CA GLU A 103 11.46 -5.10 -3.56
C GLU A 103 12.58 -4.44 -4.35
N PRO A 104 13.63 -5.19 -4.73
CA PRO A 104 14.75 -4.59 -5.43
C PRO A 104 14.35 -4.16 -6.85
N GLU A 105 15.14 -3.24 -7.40
CA GLU A 105 15.01 -2.88 -8.79
C GLU A 105 15.16 -4.13 -9.65
N ARG A 106 14.31 -4.24 -10.66
CA ARG A 106 14.35 -5.38 -11.59
C ARG A 106 13.96 -4.96 -12.99
N GLU A 107 14.42 -5.72 -13.96
CA GLU A 107 14.06 -5.54 -15.35
C GLU A 107 13.22 -6.74 -15.80
N VAL A 108 12.07 -6.46 -16.40
CA VAL A 108 11.16 -7.49 -16.93
C VAL A 108 10.69 -7.03 -18.30
N ASP A 109 10.93 -7.86 -19.32
CA ASP A 109 10.53 -7.59 -20.71
C ASP A 109 10.94 -6.19 -21.19
N GLY A 110 12.16 -5.79 -20.87
CA GLY A 110 12.71 -4.51 -21.29
C GLY A 110 12.26 -3.32 -20.48
N LYS A 111 11.40 -3.53 -19.48
CA LYS A 111 10.99 -2.47 -18.55
C LYS A 111 11.74 -2.59 -17.25
N THR A 112 12.23 -1.46 -16.76
CA THR A 112 12.88 -1.39 -15.46
C THR A 112 11.88 -0.95 -14.42
N TYR A 113 11.71 -1.77 -13.37
CA TYR A 113 10.89 -1.45 -12.23
C TYR A 113 11.79 -1.02 -11.08
N SER A 114 11.57 0.20 -10.61
CA SER A 114 12.37 0.76 -9.53
C SER A 114 12.18 0.02 -8.21
N GLU A 115 13.16 0.14 -7.34
CA GLU A 115 13.07 -0.32 -5.97
C GLU A 115 11.85 0.28 -5.30
N ARG A 116 11.12 -0.52 -4.54
CA ARG A 116 9.89 -0.07 -3.88
C ARG A 116 9.62 -0.88 -2.62
N ASN A 117 8.78 -0.32 -1.75
CA ASN A 117 8.25 -1.08 -0.62
C ASN A 117 7.03 -1.90 -1.06
N SER A 118 6.87 -3.05 -0.46
CA SER A 118 5.68 -3.88 -0.63
C SER A 118 5.19 -4.38 0.72
N ILE A 119 3.88 -4.65 0.82
CA ILE A 119 3.27 -5.15 2.04
C ILE A 119 3.47 -6.66 2.12
N VAL A 120 4.06 -7.11 3.23
CA VAL A 120 4.20 -8.53 3.53
C VAL A 120 2.95 -9.03 4.24
N LYS A 121 2.50 -8.30 5.27
CA LYS A 121 1.28 -8.64 5.99
C LYS A 121 0.72 -7.45 6.74
N TYR A 122 -0.56 -7.52 7.04
CA TYR A 122 -1.27 -6.56 7.89
C TYR A 122 -1.24 -7.10 9.31
N VAL A 123 -0.65 -6.35 10.23
CA VAL A 123 -0.32 -6.84 11.57
C VAL A 123 -1.43 -6.54 12.56
N SER A 124 -1.79 -5.28 12.70
CA SER A 124 -2.79 -4.87 13.68
C SER A 124 -3.46 -3.57 13.27
N GLY A 125 -4.68 -3.37 13.77
CA GLY A 125 -5.42 -2.14 13.53
C GLY A 125 -5.00 -1.02 14.46
N LEU A 126 -5.06 0.21 13.94
CA LEU A 126 -4.80 1.43 14.71
C LEU A 126 -6.04 2.34 14.71
N GLY A 127 -7.17 1.82 14.18
CA GLY A 127 -8.41 2.60 14.08
C GLY A 127 -8.39 3.58 12.93
N LYS A 128 -9.34 4.48 12.94
CA LYS A 128 -9.35 5.58 11.99
C LYS A 128 -8.51 6.71 12.52
N GLN A 129 -7.88 7.43 11.61
CA GLN A 129 -7.30 8.69 11.99
C GLN A 129 -8.45 9.60 12.40
N THR A 130 -8.54 9.83 13.70
CA THR A 130 -9.37 10.89 14.17
C THR A 130 -8.56 12.15 14.08
N THR A 131 -9.01 13.08 13.33
CA THR A 131 -8.67 14.45 13.63
C THR A 131 -9.20 14.72 15.01
N VAL A 132 -8.36 14.55 15.96
CA VAL A 132 -8.76 14.78 17.26
C VAL A 132 -9.03 16.16 17.52
N THR A 133 -10.17 16.32 17.56
CA THR A 133 -10.51 17.42 18.21
C THR A 133 -10.97 17.04 19.53
N ASP A 134 -10.33 16.87 20.28
CA ASP A 134 -10.86 16.69 21.47
C ASP A 134 -11.50 17.62 21.98
N PRO A 135 -11.95 17.63 22.50
CA PRO A 135 -12.59 17.34 23.56
C PRO A 135 -13.43 17.34 23.78
#